data_49a7837e671bbe7c1dc8802c9faa450e
#
_entry.id   49a7837e671bbe7c1dc8802c9faa450e
#
_cell.length_a   1.000
_cell.length_b   1.000
_cell.length_c   1.000
_cell.angle_alpha   90.00
_cell.angle_beta   90.00
_cell.angle_gamma   90.00
#
_symmetry.space_group_name_H-M   'P 1'
#
loop_
_entity.id
_entity.type
_entity.pdbx_description
1 polymer ?
#
loop_
_entity_poly.entity_id
_entity_poly.type
_entity_poly.pdbx_seq_one_letter_code
_entity_poly.pdbx_strand_id
1 'polypeptide(L)'
;MGLVFRARRHADDRQVALKVLKRELASDYVFQHRFRQEARAAAEVREPHLVAIVDADTVDGRAYLAVDYIGGGSLAERIASAGTLPIADVVRVASDVAAGLDALHAAEIAHRDVKPSNILFDTDGTAMLTDFGLAKGRTYTVLTRPGQVLGTLNYLAPELIRGDPATARSDVYGLGCVIFECVSGRAPFADKGVFQVGLAHLMDEPPNPCGERPELQDGFCTAILTALEKEPERRPQSAGAYARALAAASVEEASV
;
A
#
# COMPACT_ATOMS: atom_id res chain seq x y z
N MET A 1 -7.22 7.14 12.56
CA MET A 1 -8.07 6.21 11.79
C MET A 1 -9.15 5.65 12.72
N GLY A 2 -9.70 4.49 12.54
CA GLY A 2 -10.76 3.88 13.35
C GLY A 2 -10.27 2.66 14.13
N LEU A 3 -11.23 1.91 14.67
CA LEU A 3 -11.02 0.60 15.27
C LEU A 3 -11.37 -0.48 14.25
N VAL A 4 -10.64 -1.59 14.25
CA VAL A 4 -10.90 -2.75 13.41
C VAL A 4 -11.31 -3.91 14.31
N PHE A 5 -12.42 -4.55 13.97
CA PHE A 5 -12.98 -5.67 14.69
C PHE A 5 -13.08 -6.87 13.75
N ARG A 6 -12.78 -8.07 14.25
CA ARG A 6 -13.23 -9.30 13.62
C ARG A 6 -14.71 -9.50 13.98
N ALA A 7 -15.57 -9.57 12.99
CA ALA A 7 -17.03 -9.66 13.16
C ALA A 7 -17.63 -10.77 12.28
N ARG A 8 -18.89 -11.11 12.52
CA ARG A 8 -19.70 -11.97 11.66
C ARG A 8 -20.87 -11.19 11.10
N ARG A 9 -21.10 -11.33 9.81
CA ARG A 9 -22.27 -10.78 9.16
C ARG A 9 -23.49 -11.68 9.43
N HIS A 10 -24.54 -11.11 10.02
CA HIS A 10 -25.71 -11.90 10.41
C HIS A 10 -26.45 -12.54 9.23
N ALA A 11 -26.38 -11.96 8.03
CA ALA A 11 -27.13 -12.43 6.87
C ALA A 11 -26.67 -13.80 6.36
N ASP A 12 -25.39 -14.15 6.50
CA ASP A 12 -24.78 -15.36 5.92
C ASP A 12 -23.66 -15.97 6.78
N ASP A 13 -23.52 -15.51 8.02
CA ASP A 13 -22.50 -15.96 8.99
C ASP A 13 -21.04 -15.76 8.51
N ARG A 14 -20.83 -14.95 7.45
CA ARG A 14 -19.52 -14.66 6.89
C ARG A 14 -18.64 -13.86 7.86
N GLN A 15 -17.38 -14.26 8.01
CA GLN A 15 -16.42 -13.51 8.80
C GLN A 15 -15.95 -12.28 8.01
N VAL A 16 -15.92 -11.13 8.66
CA VAL A 16 -15.49 -9.85 8.08
C VAL A 16 -14.55 -9.11 9.03
N ALA A 17 -13.69 -8.30 8.47
CA ALA A 17 -12.98 -7.26 9.20
C ALA A 17 -13.82 -5.97 9.10
N LEU A 18 -14.37 -5.53 10.24
CA LEU A 18 -15.20 -4.35 10.36
C LEU A 18 -14.37 -3.17 10.86
N LYS A 19 -14.11 -2.21 10.00
CA LYS A 19 -13.39 -0.97 10.31
C LYS A 19 -14.38 0.14 10.60
N VAL A 20 -14.44 0.59 11.86
CA VAL A 20 -15.27 1.70 12.28
C VAL A 20 -14.44 2.97 12.35
N LEU A 21 -14.80 3.99 11.57
CA LEU A 21 -14.06 5.25 11.51
C LEU A 21 -14.35 6.13 12.73
N LYS A 22 -13.42 7.01 13.06
CA LYS A 22 -13.61 7.99 14.16
C LYS A 22 -14.77 8.92 13.86
N ARG A 23 -15.54 9.26 14.89
CA ARG A 23 -16.76 10.06 14.79
C ARG A 23 -16.51 11.45 14.18
N GLU A 24 -15.35 12.04 14.43
CA GLU A 24 -14.98 13.35 13.89
C GLU A 24 -14.85 13.35 12.35
N LEU A 25 -14.58 12.21 11.73
CA LEU A 25 -14.55 12.05 10.27
C LEU A 25 -15.96 11.84 9.71
N ALA A 26 -16.83 11.24 10.49
CA ALA A 26 -18.19 10.90 10.08
C ALA A 26 -19.20 12.03 10.31
N SER A 27 -18.83 13.14 10.93
CA SER A 27 -19.72 14.31 11.13
C SER A 27 -19.86 15.21 9.91
N ASP A 28 -18.96 15.07 8.92
CA ASP A 28 -18.97 15.84 7.68
C ASP A 28 -19.78 15.10 6.59
N TYR A 29 -20.89 15.70 6.16
CA TYR A 29 -21.78 15.17 5.11
C TYR A 29 -21.04 14.94 3.78
N VAL A 30 -20.14 15.84 3.41
CA VAL A 30 -19.32 15.73 2.18
C VAL A 30 -18.40 14.51 2.28
N PHE A 31 -17.80 14.30 3.44
CA PHE A 31 -16.99 13.10 3.71
C PHE A 31 -17.81 11.82 3.59
N GLN A 32 -18.99 11.76 4.24
CA GLN A 32 -19.85 10.57 4.20
C GLN A 32 -20.30 10.20 2.78
N HIS A 33 -20.71 11.20 2.00
CA HIS A 33 -21.16 10.99 0.63
C HIS A 33 -20.03 10.45 -0.24
N ARG A 34 -18.85 11.08 -0.17
CA ARG A 34 -17.66 10.66 -0.91
C ARG A 34 -17.19 9.27 -0.49
N PHE A 35 -17.11 9.00 0.82
CA PHE A 35 -16.73 7.69 1.36
C PHE A 35 -17.59 6.56 0.79
N ARG A 36 -18.93 6.75 0.79
CA ARG A 36 -19.86 5.76 0.23
C ARG A 36 -19.69 5.58 -1.27
N GLN A 37 -19.48 6.67 -2.02
CA GLN A 37 -19.27 6.59 -3.48
C GLN A 37 -17.96 5.86 -3.80
N GLU A 38 -16.85 6.24 -3.16
CA GLU A 38 -15.54 5.58 -3.37
C GLU A 38 -15.60 4.11 -2.95
N ALA A 39 -16.25 3.77 -1.83
CA ALA A 39 -16.41 2.40 -1.38
C ALA A 39 -17.24 1.55 -2.37
N ARG A 40 -18.33 2.09 -2.93
CA ARG A 40 -19.13 1.41 -3.95
C ARG A 40 -18.33 1.17 -5.21
N ALA A 41 -17.64 2.17 -5.73
CA ALA A 41 -16.81 2.03 -6.91
C ALA A 41 -15.72 0.96 -6.71
N ALA A 42 -15.04 0.98 -5.56
CA ALA A 42 -14.04 -0.04 -5.23
C ALA A 42 -14.64 -1.45 -5.06
N ALA A 43 -15.87 -1.57 -4.56
CA ALA A 43 -16.56 -2.85 -4.40
C ALA A 43 -16.95 -3.51 -5.75
N GLU A 44 -16.99 -2.75 -6.84
CA GLU A 44 -17.25 -3.26 -8.19
C GLU A 44 -15.99 -3.87 -8.84
N VAL A 45 -14.80 -3.50 -8.37
CA VAL A 45 -13.54 -4.06 -8.89
C VAL A 45 -13.39 -5.50 -8.41
N ARG A 46 -13.31 -6.44 -9.36
CA ARG A 46 -13.15 -7.87 -9.09
C ARG A 46 -11.74 -8.31 -9.46
N GLU A 47 -10.91 -8.50 -8.45
CA GLU A 47 -9.52 -8.93 -8.61
C GLU A 47 -9.11 -9.82 -7.43
N PRO A 48 -8.54 -11.03 -7.65
CA PRO A 48 -8.14 -11.95 -6.57
C PRO A 48 -7.16 -11.35 -5.56
N HIS A 49 -6.32 -10.39 -6.00
CA HIS A 49 -5.33 -9.72 -5.15
C HIS A 49 -5.87 -8.46 -4.44
N LEU A 50 -7.20 -8.27 -4.43
CA LEU A 50 -7.88 -7.24 -3.66
C LEU A 50 -8.79 -7.88 -2.61
N VAL A 51 -8.70 -7.42 -1.37
CA VAL A 51 -9.65 -7.83 -0.34
C VAL A 51 -11.02 -7.27 -0.66
N ALA A 52 -12.02 -8.15 -0.82
CA ALA A 52 -13.35 -7.73 -1.25
C ALA A 52 -14.05 -6.86 -0.20
N ILE A 53 -14.64 -5.75 -0.67
CA ILE A 53 -15.54 -4.94 0.15
C ILE A 53 -16.89 -5.65 0.22
N VAL A 54 -17.33 -5.93 1.45
CA VAL A 54 -18.60 -6.61 1.74
C VAL A 54 -19.72 -5.60 1.93
N ASP A 55 -19.42 -4.50 2.63
CA ASP A 55 -20.38 -3.45 2.92
C ASP A 55 -19.67 -2.15 3.36
N ALA A 56 -20.31 -1.00 3.11
CA ALA A 56 -19.83 0.30 3.59
C ALA A 56 -21.01 1.26 3.74
N ASP A 57 -21.17 1.83 4.94
CA ASP A 57 -22.25 2.81 5.19
C ASP A 57 -21.90 3.68 6.42
N THR A 58 -22.87 4.50 6.80
CA THR A 58 -22.84 5.34 8.01
C THR A 58 -24.08 5.04 8.85
N VAL A 59 -23.86 4.55 10.08
CA VAL A 59 -24.92 4.25 11.06
C VAL A 59 -24.65 5.06 12.33
N ASP A 60 -25.67 5.74 12.84
CA ASP A 60 -25.59 6.60 14.05
C ASP A 60 -24.40 7.59 14.02
N GLY A 61 -24.15 8.18 12.85
CA GLY A 61 -23.05 9.12 12.64
C GLY A 61 -21.66 8.47 12.71
N ARG A 62 -21.55 7.17 12.52
CA ARG A 62 -20.28 6.43 12.41
C ARG A 62 -20.18 5.77 11.05
N ALA A 63 -19.20 6.14 10.27
CA ALA A 63 -18.89 5.46 9.03
C ALA A 63 -18.16 4.15 9.32
N TYR A 64 -18.51 3.09 8.59
CA TYR A 64 -17.85 1.80 8.67
C TYR A 64 -17.55 1.22 7.28
N LEU A 65 -16.56 0.38 7.23
CA LEU A 65 -16.21 -0.45 6.08
C LEU A 65 -16.07 -1.89 6.56
N ALA A 66 -16.84 -2.80 5.97
CA ALA A 66 -16.70 -4.23 6.17
C ALA A 66 -16.04 -4.84 4.94
N VAL A 67 -14.94 -5.55 5.16
CA VAL A 67 -14.20 -6.28 4.12
C VAL A 67 -14.09 -7.74 4.50
N ASP A 68 -13.74 -8.62 3.58
CA ASP A 68 -13.45 -10.01 3.89
C ASP A 68 -12.35 -10.12 4.96
N TYR A 69 -12.54 -11.04 5.89
CA TYR A 69 -11.51 -11.34 6.88
C TYR A 69 -10.43 -12.24 6.26
N ILE A 70 -9.22 -11.73 6.20
CA ILE A 70 -8.04 -12.44 5.71
C ILE A 70 -7.17 -12.83 6.91
N GLY A 71 -6.90 -14.12 7.07
CA GLY A 71 -6.35 -14.69 8.31
C GLY A 71 -4.87 -15.07 8.28
N GLY A 72 -4.15 -14.91 7.16
CA GLY A 72 -2.75 -15.32 7.00
C GLY A 72 -1.72 -14.28 7.45
N GLY A 73 -2.15 -13.24 8.17
CA GLY A 73 -1.28 -12.16 8.65
C GLY A 73 -0.94 -11.12 7.58
N SER A 74 -0.12 -10.16 7.95
CA SER A 74 0.30 -9.05 7.08
C SER A 74 1.75 -9.20 6.61
N LEU A 75 2.11 -8.51 5.52
CA LEU A 75 3.49 -8.39 5.08
C LEU A 75 4.36 -7.69 6.14
N ALA A 76 3.81 -6.73 6.88
CA ALA A 76 4.51 -6.09 7.98
C ALA A 76 4.94 -7.08 9.06
N GLU A 77 4.06 -8.02 9.44
CA GLU A 77 4.37 -9.08 10.40
C GLU A 77 5.42 -10.05 9.85
N ARG A 78 5.37 -10.39 8.56
CA ARG A 78 6.39 -11.23 7.92
C ARG A 78 7.76 -10.57 7.92
N ILE A 79 7.85 -9.28 7.54
CA ILE A 79 9.10 -8.53 7.58
C ILE A 79 9.62 -8.42 9.02
N ALA A 80 8.76 -8.09 9.97
CA ALA A 80 9.15 -7.98 11.38
C ALA A 80 9.72 -9.29 11.95
N SER A 81 9.22 -10.44 11.50
CA SER A 81 9.69 -11.74 11.97
C SER A 81 10.94 -12.24 11.24
N ALA A 82 11.07 -11.98 9.94
CA ALA A 82 12.15 -12.52 9.09
C ALA A 82 13.31 -11.52 8.88
N GLY A 83 13.10 -10.24 9.13
CA GLY A 83 14.01 -9.16 8.75
C GLY A 83 13.89 -8.86 7.26
N THR A 84 14.47 -9.69 6.41
CA THR A 84 14.39 -9.59 4.94
C THR A 84 13.68 -10.82 4.35
N LEU A 85 13.16 -10.68 3.14
CA LEU A 85 12.46 -11.77 2.46
C LEU A 85 13.33 -12.38 1.34
N PRO A 86 13.13 -13.69 1.02
CA PRO A 86 13.70 -14.31 -0.17
C PRO A 86 13.22 -13.58 -1.44
N ILE A 87 14.10 -13.44 -2.45
CA ILE A 87 13.78 -12.68 -3.68
C ILE A 87 12.58 -13.25 -4.42
N ALA A 88 12.43 -14.58 -4.46
CA ALA A 88 11.26 -15.20 -5.07
C ALA A 88 9.95 -14.76 -4.40
N ASP A 89 9.94 -14.60 -3.07
CA ASP A 89 8.77 -14.10 -2.33
C ASP A 89 8.55 -12.61 -2.58
N VAL A 90 9.62 -11.82 -2.67
CA VAL A 90 9.54 -10.37 -2.99
C VAL A 90 8.91 -10.17 -4.37
N VAL A 91 9.35 -10.92 -5.39
CA VAL A 91 8.83 -10.85 -6.76
C VAL A 91 7.37 -11.29 -6.79
N ARG A 92 6.99 -12.36 -6.06
CA ARG A 92 5.60 -12.81 -5.96
C ARG A 92 4.71 -11.75 -5.33
N VAL A 93 5.12 -11.19 -4.17
CA VAL A 93 4.37 -10.10 -3.51
C VAL A 93 4.23 -8.89 -4.44
N ALA A 94 5.31 -8.50 -5.15
CA ALA A 94 5.25 -7.41 -6.11
C ALA A 94 4.24 -7.68 -7.23
N SER A 95 4.21 -8.91 -7.76
CA SER A 95 3.29 -9.30 -8.84
C SER A 95 1.83 -9.32 -8.38
N ASP A 96 1.55 -9.91 -7.22
CA ASP A 96 0.20 -10.00 -6.65
C ASP A 96 -0.35 -8.59 -6.34
N VAL A 97 0.42 -7.77 -5.64
CA VAL A 97 0.01 -6.39 -5.30
C VAL A 97 -0.14 -5.53 -6.54
N ALA A 98 0.74 -5.71 -7.54
CA ALA A 98 0.66 -4.97 -8.79
C ALA A 98 -0.61 -5.30 -9.58
N ALA A 99 -1.06 -6.57 -9.60
CA ALA A 99 -2.32 -6.95 -10.22
C ALA A 99 -3.50 -6.24 -9.56
N GLY A 100 -3.55 -6.21 -8.23
CA GLY A 100 -4.56 -5.47 -7.49
C GLY A 100 -4.54 -3.97 -7.78
N LEU A 101 -3.36 -3.36 -7.81
CA LEU A 101 -3.22 -1.93 -8.11
C LEU A 101 -3.66 -1.61 -9.54
N ASP A 102 -3.22 -2.38 -10.54
CA ASP A 102 -3.57 -2.14 -11.94
C ASP A 102 -5.10 -2.28 -12.16
N ALA A 103 -5.78 -3.21 -11.45
CA ALA A 103 -7.23 -3.34 -11.50
C ALA A 103 -7.96 -2.11 -10.92
N LEU A 104 -7.47 -1.56 -9.80
CA LEU A 104 -7.99 -0.31 -9.23
C LEU A 104 -7.76 0.87 -10.18
N HIS A 105 -6.56 0.98 -10.75
CA HIS A 105 -6.19 2.07 -11.67
C HIS A 105 -7.02 2.03 -12.96
N ALA A 106 -7.36 0.83 -13.47
CA ALA A 106 -8.27 0.68 -14.61
C ALA A 106 -9.69 1.20 -14.32
N ALA A 107 -10.10 1.22 -13.04
CA ALA A 107 -11.34 1.82 -12.56
C ALA A 107 -11.15 3.29 -12.11
N GLU A 108 -10.03 3.93 -12.45
CA GLU A 108 -9.68 5.31 -12.07
C GLU A 108 -9.58 5.52 -10.52
N ILE A 109 -9.29 4.46 -9.78
CA ILE A 109 -9.15 4.49 -8.32
C ILE A 109 -7.66 4.36 -7.96
N ALA A 110 -7.08 5.37 -7.33
CA ALA A 110 -5.77 5.26 -6.70
C ALA A 110 -5.92 4.72 -5.27
N HIS A 111 -5.01 3.84 -4.85
CA HIS A 111 -5.05 3.22 -3.52
C HIS A 111 -4.63 4.17 -2.40
N ARG A 112 -3.62 5.01 -2.60
CA ARG A 112 -3.15 6.09 -1.71
C ARG A 112 -2.57 5.66 -0.35
N ASP A 113 -2.47 4.39 -0.04
CA ASP A 113 -1.93 3.88 1.24
C ASP A 113 -1.25 2.51 1.09
N VAL A 114 -0.44 2.36 0.03
CA VAL A 114 0.34 1.14 -0.20
C VAL A 114 1.45 1.06 0.83
N LYS A 115 1.38 0.03 1.70
CA LYS A 115 2.36 -0.23 2.77
C LYS A 115 2.24 -1.67 3.27
N PRO A 116 3.25 -2.24 3.95
CA PRO A 116 3.25 -3.64 4.35
C PRO A 116 2.07 -4.05 5.23
N SER A 117 1.58 -3.17 6.11
CA SER A 117 0.42 -3.48 6.97
C SER A 117 -0.92 -3.56 6.22
N ASN A 118 -0.98 -3.09 4.98
CA ASN A 118 -2.15 -3.15 4.11
C ASN A 118 -2.03 -4.24 3.03
N ILE A 119 -1.02 -5.10 3.11
CA ILE A 119 -0.84 -6.29 2.28
C ILE A 119 -1.02 -7.49 3.19
N LEU A 120 -2.11 -8.21 3.01
CA LEU A 120 -2.48 -9.38 3.80
C LEU A 120 -2.24 -10.65 2.99
N PHE A 121 -2.13 -11.77 3.68
CA PHE A 121 -1.98 -13.07 3.04
C PHE A 121 -3.21 -13.94 3.33
N ASP A 122 -3.70 -14.61 2.31
CA ASP A 122 -4.68 -15.67 2.49
C ASP A 122 -4.04 -16.96 3.02
N THR A 123 -4.83 -18.01 3.16
CA THR A 123 -4.37 -19.32 3.66
C THR A 123 -3.39 -20.01 2.71
N ASP A 124 -3.43 -19.67 1.44
CA ASP A 124 -2.58 -20.24 0.39
C ASP A 124 -1.30 -19.44 0.18
N GLY A 125 -1.14 -18.32 0.91
CA GLY A 125 0.01 -17.46 0.87
C GLY A 125 -0.03 -16.42 -0.26
N THR A 126 -1.19 -16.22 -0.91
CA THR A 126 -1.41 -15.18 -1.92
C THR A 126 -1.48 -13.81 -1.26
N ALA A 127 -0.77 -12.83 -1.79
CA ALA A 127 -0.83 -11.46 -1.27
C ALA A 127 -2.08 -10.74 -1.79
N MET A 128 -2.78 -10.07 -0.86
CA MET A 128 -4.00 -9.32 -1.13
C MET A 128 -3.90 -7.91 -0.55
N LEU A 129 -4.21 -6.92 -1.36
CA LEU A 129 -4.19 -5.51 -0.95
C LEU A 129 -5.52 -5.12 -0.30
N THR A 130 -5.45 -4.43 0.84
CA THR A 130 -6.61 -3.96 1.61
C THR A 130 -6.49 -2.49 1.97
N ASP A 131 -7.54 -1.93 2.58
CA ASP A 131 -7.52 -0.57 3.12
C ASP A 131 -7.32 0.51 2.05
N PHE A 132 -8.04 0.37 0.90
CA PHE A 132 -8.12 1.45 -0.09
C PHE A 132 -8.34 2.78 0.63
N GLY A 133 -7.58 3.81 0.30
CA GLY A 133 -7.52 5.09 1.01
C GLY A 133 -8.84 5.89 1.07
N LEU A 134 -9.99 5.21 1.17
CA LEU A 134 -11.35 5.77 1.19
C LEU A 134 -11.56 6.87 2.25
N ALA A 135 -10.82 6.77 3.35
CA ALA A 135 -10.87 7.76 4.43
C ALA A 135 -9.90 8.94 4.22
N LYS A 136 -9.06 8.89 3.18
CA LYS A 136 -8.06 9.90 2.86
C LYS A 136 -8.61 10.73 1.70
N GLY A 137 -8.95 12.01 1.91
CA GLY A 137 -9.46 12.89 0.86
C GLY A 137 -8.54 12.95 -0.38
N ARG A 138 -9.04 13.57 -1.47
CA ARG A 138 -8.26 13.80 -2.71
C ARG A 138 -6.98 14.60 -2.48
N THR A 139 -6.93 15.42 -1.44
CA THR A 139 -5.77 16.24 -1.06
C THR A 139 -5.20 15.72 0.26
N TYR A 140 -3.97 15.27 0.25
CA TYR A 140 -3.25 14.83 1.44
C TYR A 140 -2.81 16.06 2.24
N THR A 141 -3.45 16.33 3.37
CA THR A 141 -2.95 17.32 4.33
C THR A 141 -2.14 16.57 5.40
N VAL A 142 -0.90 16.22 5.08
CA VAL A 142 0.01 15.46 5.96
C VAL A 142 0.34 16.23 7.24
N LEU A 143 0.34 17.56 7.19
CA LEU A 143 0.89 18.41 8.25
C LEU A 143 -0.08 18.72 9.41
N THR A 144 -1.35 18.26 9.37
CA THR A 144 -2.36 18.82 10.29
C THR A 144 -2.83 17.90 11.42
N ARG A 145 -2.33 16.64 11.54
CA ARG A 145 -2.79 15.76 12.63
C ARG A 145 -1.63 15.05 13.34
N PRO A 146 -1.19 15.56 14.51
CA PRO A 146 -0.23 14.86 15.36
C PRO A 146 -0.76 13.48 15.78
N GLY A 147 0.08 12.44 15.67
CA GLY A 147 -0.20 11.09 16.19
C GLY A 147 -0.72 10.06 15.16
N GLN A 148 -1.11 10.42 13.94
CA GLN A 148 -1.51 9.45 12.88
C GLN A 148 -0.47 9.27 11.76
N VAL A 149 0.59 10.03 11.80
CA VAL A 149 1.53 10.25 10.68
C VAL A 149 2.71 9.28 10.71
N LEU A 150 3.08 8.73 11.88
CA LEU A 150 4.38 8.07 12.09
C LEU A 150 4.69 6.88 11.17
N GLY A 151 3.74 6.02 10.84
CA GLY A 151 4.02 4.84 10.03
C GLY A 151 3.73 4.99 8.53
N THR A 152 2.87 5.93 8.16
CA THR A 152 2.44 6.10 6.76
C THR A 152 3.41 6.97 5.95
N LEU A 153 4.16 7.87 6.59
CA LEU A 153 5.12 8.75 5.89
C LEU A 153 6.22 7.97 5.16
N ASN A 154 6.63 6.83 5.67
CA ASN A 154 7.70 6.01 5.11
C ASN A 154 7.39 5.46 3.69
N TYR A 155 6.16 5.54 3.23
CA TYR A 155 5.71 5.00 1.93
C TYR A 155 5.02 6.06 1.07
N LEU A 156 5.04 7.32 1.52
CA LEU A 156 4.28 8.38 0.87
C LEU A 156 5.07 8.97 -0.30
N ALA A 157 4.44 9.01 -1.47
CA ALA A 157 5.05 9.59 -2.66
C ALA A 157 5.30 11.12 -2.51
N PRO A 158 6.38 11.65 -3.10
CA PRO A 158 6.74 13.07 -3.02
C PRO A 158 5.59 14.02 -3.36
N GLU A 159 4.86 13.75 -4.44
CA GLU A 159 3.70 14.55 -4.86
C GLU A 159 2.59 14.58 -3.81
N LEU A 160 2.36 13.48 -3.11
CA LEU A 160 1.35 13.43 -2.04
C LEU A 160 1.78 14.24 -0.82
N ILE A 161 3.07 14.32 -0.54
CA ILE A 161 3.63 15.16 0.52
C ILE A 161 3.47 16.64 0.16
N ARG A 162 3.62 17.01 -1.14
CA ARG A 162 3.36 18.37 -1.65
C ARG A 162 1.87 18.75 -1.62
N GLY A 163 0.98 17.77 -1.51
CA GLY A 163 -0.47 17.96 -1.53
C GLY A 163 -1.11 17.81 -2.92
N ASP A 164 -0.36 17.30 -3.88
CA ASP A 164 -0.84 17.01 -5.22
C ASP A 164 -1.81 15.81 -5.23
N PRO A 165 -2.66 15.69 -6.25
CA PRO A 165 -3.57 14.55 -6.39
C PRO A 165 -2.82 13.23 -6.54
N ALA A 166 -3.34 12.17 -5.89
CA ALA A 166 -2.82 10.82 -6.07
C ALA A 166 -3.08 10.28 -7.48
N THR A 167 -2.12 9.57 -8.01
CA THR A 167 -2.19 8.91 -9.32
C THR A 167 -1.73 7.45 -9.20
N ALA A 168 -1.87 6.67 -10.27
CA ALA A 168 -1.30 5.33 -10.35
C ALA A 168 0.20 5.31 -10.03
N ARG A 169 0.94 6.35 -10.44
CA ARG A 169 2.38 6.47 -10.19
C ARG A 169 2.73 6.79 -8.74
N SER A 170 1.80 7.37 -7.97
CA SER A 170 1.94 7.50 -6.52
C SER A 170 1.90 6.14 -5.82
N ASP A 171 1.02 5.25 -6.28
CA ASP A 171 0.93 3.89 -5.74
C ASP A 171 2.13 3.03 -6.15
N VAL A 172 2.68 3.23 -7.37
CA VAL A 172 3.95 2.61 -7.80
C VAL A 172 5.10 3.01 -6.87
N TYR A 173 5.19 4.28 -6.47
CA TYR A 173 6.18 4.73 -5.48
C TYR A 173 5.99 4.03 -4.12
N GLY A 174 4.75 3.95 -3.63
CA GLY A 174 4.43 3.24 -2.39
C GLY A 174 4.83 1.77 -2.46
N LEU A 175 4.53 1.09 -3.58
CA LEU A 175 4.96 -0.29 -3.83
C LEU A 175 6.50 -0.39 -3.89
N GLY A 176 7.19 0.57 -4.49
CA GLY A 176 8.64 0.67 -4.48
C GLY A 176 9.21 0.71 -3.06
N CYS A 177 8.61 1.51 -2.15
CA CYS A 177 9.00 1.56 -0.74
C CYS A 177 8.77 0.21 -0.03
N VAL A 178 7.65 -0.47 -0.34
CA VAL A 178 7.34 -1.81 0.21
C VAL A 178 8.39 -2.83 -0.24
N ILE A 179 8.72 -2.88 -1.53
CA ILE A 179 9.72 -3.81 -2.06
C ILE A 179 11.11 -3.49 -1.51
N PHE A 180 11.47 -2.21 -1.40
CA PHE A 180 12.69 -1.78 -0.73
C PHE A 180 12.77 -2.38 0.68
N GLU A 181 11.69 -2.28 1.48
CA GLU A 181 11.65 -2.81 2.84
C GLU A 181 11.72 -4.33 2.88
N CYS A 182 11.07 -5.03 1.97
CA CYS A 182 11.17 -6.49 1.86
C CYS A 182 12.61 -6.97 1.65
N VAL A 183 13.40 -6.19 0.91
CA VAL A 183 14.80 -6.51 0.57
C VAL A 183 15.77 -6.12 1.67
N SER A 184 15.61 -4.92 2.25
CA SER A 184 16.56 -4.33 3.21
C SER A 184 16.15 -4.49 4.68
N GLY A 185 14.93 -4.97 4.96
CA GLY A 185 14.37 -5.11 6.31
C GLY A 185 13.87 -3.80 6.94
N ARG A 186 13.96 -2.70 6.24
CA ARG A 186 13.52 -1.36 6.70
C ARG A 186 13.02 -0.50 5.54
N ALA A 187 12.05 0.36 5.80
CA ALA A 187 11.57 1.30 4.79
C ALA A 187 12.68 2.30 4.36
N PRO A 188 12.61 2.87 3.15
CA PRO A 188 13.51 3.96 2.76
C PRO A 188 13.48 5.09 3.80
N PHE A 189 14.67 5.60 4.17
CA PHE A 189 14.82 6.71 5.12
C PHE A 189 14.29 6.45 6.55
N ALA A 190 14.02 5.18 6.93
CA ALA A 190 13.49 4.83 8.26
C ALA A 190 14.43 5.17 9.44
N ASP A 191 15.70 5.42 9.15
CA ASP A 191 16.72 5.88 10.10
C ASP A 191 16.58 7.36 10.48
N LYS A 192 15.75 8.11 9.74
CA LYS A 192 15.54 9.55 9.96
C LYS A 192 14.41 9.83 10.93
N GLY A 193 14.46 10.99 11.61
CA GLY A 193 13.35 11.46 12.43
C GLY A 193 12.08 11.73 11.60
N VAL A 194 10.90 11.64 12.24
CA VAL A 194 9.59 11.70 11.57
C VAL A 194 9.44 12.86 10.57
N PHE A 195 9.89 14.07 10.95
CA PHE A 195 9.84 15.23 10.05
C PHE A 195 10.86 15.13 8.93
N GLN A 196 12.01 14.52 9.18
CA GLN A 196 13.07 14.36 8.19
C GLN A 196 12.73 13.31 7.14
N VAL A 197 11.95 12.26 7.49
CA VAL A 197 11.46 11.27 6.53
C VAL A 197 10.68 11.91 5.39
N GLY A 198 9.74 12.82 5.70
CA GLY A 198 8.98 13.53 4.67
C GLY A 198 9.88 14.37 3.75
N LEU A 199 10.86 15.08 4.30
CA LEU A 199 11.84 15.84 3.52
C LEU A 199 12.72 14.92 2.68
N ALA A 200 13.14 13.77 3.20
CA ALA A 200 13.94 12.80 2.46
C ALA A 200 13.17 12.20 1.27
N HIS A 201 11.88 11.90 1.44
CA HIS A 201 11.05 11.50 0.32
C HIS A 201 10.96 12.58 -0.77
N LEU A 202 10.99 13.85 -0.39
CA LEU A 202 10.94 14.97 -1.34
C LEU A 202 12.28 15.23 -2.05
N MET A 203 13.40 15.10 -1.35
CA MET A 203 14.68 15.72 -1.78
C MET A 203 15.87 14.77 -1.80
N ASP A 204 15.92 13.74 -0.91
CA ASP A 204 17.10 12.91 -0.77
C ASP A 204 17.05 11.72 -1.77
N GLU A 205 18.20 11.34 -2.28
CA GLU A 205 18.33 10.10 -3.05
C GLU A 205 18.01 8.89 -2.15
N PRO A 206 17.23 7.91 -2.65
CA PRO A 206 17.01 6.69 -1.91
C PRO A 206 18.33 5.94 -1.66
N PRO A 207 18.54 5.39 -0.44
CA PRO A 207 19.72 4.57 -0.20
C PRO A 207 19.71 3.32 -1.09
N ASN A 208 20.87 2.72 -1.29
CA ASN A 208 20.96 1.47 -2.04
C ASN A 208 20.23 0.33 -1.29
N PRO A 209 19.15 -0.25 -1.83
CA PRO A 209 18.41 -1.32 -1.16
C PRO A 209 19.20 -2.61 -1.02
N CYS A 210 20.23 -2.79 -1.84
CA CYS A 210 21.01 -3.99 -1.94
C CYS A 210 22.39 -3.89 -1.26
N GLY A 211 22.67 -2.77 -0.57
CA GLY A 211 24.00 -2.50 -0.02
C GLY A 211 24.49 -3.53 1.02
N GLU A 212 23.57 -4.19 1.71
CA GLU A 212 23.86 -5.25 2.69
C GLU A 212 23.59 -6.67 2.13
N ARG A 213 23.25 -6.77 0.83
CA ARG A 213 22.91 -8.02 0.13
C ARG A 213 23.68 -8.14 -1.18
N PRO A 214 24.98 -8.47 -1.09
CA PRO A 214 25.86 -8.54 -2.27
C PRO A 214 25.47 -9.62 -3.29
N GLU A 215 24.61 -10.55 -2.88
CA GLU A 215 24.04 -11.55 -3.78
C GLU A 215 23.00 -10.96 -4.76
N LEU A 216 22.50 -9.72 -4.52
CA LEU A 216 21.55 -9.08 -5.40
C LEU A 216 22.24 -8.35 -6.54
N GLN A 217 21.78 -8.59 -7.76
CA GLN A 217 22.33 -7.96 -8.94
C GLN A 217 21.93 -6.48 -9.05
N ASP A 218 22.78 -5.70 -9.69
CA ASP A 218 22.57 -4.27 -9.92
C ASP A 218 21.25 -3.99 -10.66
N GLY A 219 20.81 -4.87 -11.55
CA GLY A 219 19.56 -4.76 -12.28
C GLY A 219 18.33 -4.78 -11.36
N PHE A 220 18.31 -5.67 -10.36
CA PHE A 220 17.21 -5.75 -9.40
C PHE A 220 17.16 -4.51 -8.50
N CYS A 221 18.32 -4.06 -8.01
CA CYS A 221 18.46 -2.85 -7.22
C CYS A 221 18.02 -1.61 -8.01
N THR A 222 18.41 -1.51 -9.28
CA THR A 222 18.02 -0.44 -10.20
C THR A 222 16.51 -0.43 -10.42
N ALA A 223 15.86 -1.58 -10.59
CA ALA A 223 14.41 -1.66 -10.73
C ALA A 223 13.69 -1.10 -9.49
N ILE A 224 14.16 -1.42 -8.27
CA ILE A 224 13.62 -0.85 -7.04
C ILE A 224 13.78 0.67 -7.04
N LEU A 225 14.97 1.18 -7.31
CA LEU A 225 15.28 2.62 -7.29
C LEU A 225 14.48 3.39 -8.34
N THR A 226 14.21 2.80 -9.51
CA THR A 226 13.39 3.42 -10.55
C THR A 226 11.95 3.70 -10.07
N ALA A 227 11.37 2.83 -9.24
CA ALA A 227 10.06 3.10 -8.64
C ALA A 227 10.10 4.24 -7.61
N LEU A 228 11.27 4.54 -7.03
CA LEU A 228 11.48 5.58 -6.03
C LEU A 228 11.94 6.92 -6.63
N GLU A 229 11.90 7.08 -7.94
CA GLU A 229 12.15 8.36 -8.62
C GLU A 229 11.21 9.45 -8.10
N LYS A 230 11.75 10.66 -7.94
CA LYS A 230 11.00 11.77 -7.35
C LYS A 230 9.90 12.27 -8.29
N GLU A 231 10.23 12.36 -9.58
CA GLU A 231 9.30 12.77 -10.63
C GLU A 231 8.46 11.58 -11.06
N PRO A 232 7.11 11.63 -10.99
CA PRO A 232 6.23 10.52 -11.34
C PRO A 232 6.47 9.98 -12.75
N GLU A 233 6.80 10.84 -13.71
CA GLU A 233 7.02 10.48 -15.12
C GLU A 233 8.23 9.57 -15.33
N ARG A 234 9.20 9.58 -14.42
CA ARG A 234 10.39 8.72 -14.47
C ARG A 234 10.15 7.35 -13.87
N ARG A 235 9.05 7.16 -13.14
CA ARG A 235 8.67 5.85 -12.57
C ARG A 235 8.06 4.95 -13.64
N PRO A 236 8.04 3.62 -13.41
CA PRO A 236 7.26 2.70 -14.24
C PRO A 236 5.83 3.19 -14.44
N GLN A 237 5.31 3.04 -15.66
CA GLN A 237 4.00 3.60 -16.03
C GLN A 237 2.82 2.92 -15.33
N SER A 238 3.00 1.68 -14.84
CA SER A 238 2.00 0.94 -14.07
C SER A 238 2.68 0.03 -13.03
N ALA A 239 1.92 -0.44 -12.05
CA ALA A 239 2.42 -1.38 -11.05
C ALA A 239 2.84 -2.71 -11.70
N GLY A 240 2.10 -3.21 -12.67
CA GLY A 240 2.46 -4.40 -13.44
C GLY A 240 3.74 -4.22 -14.27
N ALA A 241 4.00 -3.03 -14.83
CA ALA A 241 5.26 -2.74 -15.50
C ALA A 241 6.44 -2.81 -14.51
N TYR A 242 6.26 -2.30 -13.29
CA TYR A 242 7.25 -2.41 -12.22
C TYR A 242 7.51 -3.86 -11.79
N ALA A 243 6.44 -4.62 -11.54
CA ALA A 243 6.57 -6.03 -11.15
C ALA A 243 7.27 -6.87 -12.21
N ARG A 244 6.99 -6.64 -13.51
CA ARG A 244 7.69 -7.32 -14.61
C ARG A 244 9.18 -6.96 -14.67
N ALA A 245 9.54 -5.70 -14.41
CA ALA A 245 10.96 -5.30 -14.37
C ALA A 245 11.71 -6.01 -13.24
N LEU A 246 11.10 -6.12 -12.04
CA LEU A 246 11.67 -6.88 -10.92
C LEU A 246 11.82 -8.37 -11.26
N ALA A 247 10.79 -8.98 -11.85
CA ALA A 247 10.82 -10.39 -12.23
C ALA A 247 11.90 -10.67 -13.28
N ALA A 248 12.03 -9.83 -14.30
CA ALA A 248 13.06 -9.98 -15.33
C ALA A 248 14.47 -9.90 -14.72
N ALA A 249 14.71 -8.93 -13.84
CA ALA A 249 16.00 -8.76 -13.18
C ALA A 249 16.34 -9.89 -12.19
N SER A 250 15.32 -10.59 -11.63
CA SER A 250 15.55 -11.72 -10.73
C SER A 250 15.92 -13.04 -11.45
N VAL A 251 15.57 -13.19 -12.73
CA VAL A 251 15.83 -14.42 -13.52
C VAL A 251 17.25 -14.44 -14.08
N GLU A 252 17.84 -13.28 -14.32
CA GLU A 252 19.25 -13.18 -14.73
C GLU A 252 20.20 -13.78 -13.67
N GLU A 253 19.78 -13.88 -12.40
CA GLU A 253 20.50 -14.52 -11.30
C GLU A 253 20.64 -16.04 -11.46
N ALA A 254 19.68 -16.72 -12.08
CA ALA A 254 19.64 -18.18 -12.15
C ALA A 254 20.50 -18.76 -13.29
N SER A 255 21.15 -17.92 -14.10
CA SER A 255 21.83 -18.35 -15.35
C SER A 255 23.36 -18.18 -15.31
N VAL A 256 23.96 -17.85 -14.16
CA VAL A 256 25.42 -17.77 -13.91
C VAL A 256 25.80 -18.75 -12.80
#